data_b2ee63737a5c38e196ff2e02013ef6cd
#
_entry.id   b2ee63737a5c38e196ff2e02013ef6cd
#
_cell.length_a   1.000
_cell.length_b   1.000
_cell.length_c   1.000
_cell.angle_alpha   90.00
_cell.angle_beta   90.00
_cell.angle_gamma   90.00
#
_symmetry.space_group_name_H-M   'P 1'
#
loop_
_entity.id
_entity.type
_entity.pdbx_description
1 polymer ?
#
loop_
_entity_poly.entity_id
_entity_poly.type
_entity_poly.pdbx_seq_one_letter_code
_entity_poly.pdbx_strand_id
1 'polypeptide(L)'
;MIDLQNDITKNYKEIIETTNQAIDLAAANNMNVVYIRHHNLSAGTRTFKPDTRGAEFVPELKIVSDHIFTKTKSNALTSEEFAAFVTAHNITEFFIAGADATACIKSTCYNMTKDGYAVHVLSDCITSYDKKKLPEMLEYYASKGCTVDKLSEIM
;
A
#
# COMPACT_ATOMS: atom_id res chain seq x y z
N MET A 1 -2.09 3.60 -0.19
CA MET A 1 -0.62 3.52 -0.26
C MET A 1 -0.12 2.79 0.96
N ILE A 2 0.72 1.78 0.77
CA ILE A 2 1.16 0.88 1.85
C ILE A 2 2.67 1.02 2.08
N ASP A 3 3.03 1.37 3.32
CA ASP A 3 4.41 1.33 3.87
C ASP A 3 5.47 2.13 3.11
N LEU A 4 5.10 3.27 2.52
CA LEU A 4 6.06 4.16 1.85
C LEU A 4 6.75 5.08 2.88
N GLN A 5 7.55 4.47 3.74
CA GLN A 5 8.20 5.07 4.90
C GLN A 5 9.72 5.15 4.72
N ASN A 6 10.37 6.06 5.44
CA ASN A 6 11.79 6.35 5.26
C ASN A 6 12.73 5.15 5.37
N ASP A 7 12.48 4.25 6.31
CA ASP A 7 13.40 3.12 6.59
C ASP A 7 13.63 2.19 5.40
N ILE A 8 12.69 2.13 4.46
CA ILE A 8 12.82 1.21 3.32
C ILE A 8 12.80 1.90 1.97
N THR A 9 12.53 3.21 1.92
CA THR A 9 12.29 3.92 0.65
C THR A 9 13.51 4.00 -0.24
N LYS A 10 14.71 3.93 0.30
CA LYS A 10 15.92 3.88 -0.55
C LYS A 10 15.90 2.73 -1.53
N ASN A 11 15.12 1.67 -1.23
CA ASN A 11 14.95 0.51 -2.10
C ASN A 11 13.72 0.63 -2.99
N TYR A 12 12.87 1.63 -2.75
CA TYR A 12 11.54 1.77 -3.36
C TYR A 12 11.31 3.12 -4.04
N LYS A 13 12.37 3.91 -4.21
CA LYS A 13 12.26 5.27 -4.77
C LYS A 13 11.62 5.32 -6.15
N GLU A 14 11.85 4.31 -6.95
CA GLU A 14 11.40 4.30 -8.35
C GLU A 14 9.88 4.37 -8.51
N ILE A 15 9.12 4.01 -7.48
CA ILE A 15 7.65 4.05 -7.57
C ILE A 15 7.02 5.33 -7.00
N ILE A 16 7.81 6.21 -6.38
CA ILE A 16 7.23 7.39 -5.72
C ILE A 16 6.57 8.33 -6.72
N GLU A 17 7.21 8.60 -7.84
CA GLU A 17 6.65 9.49 -8.87
C GLU A 17 5.35 8.92 -9.44
N THR A 18 5.34 7.63 -9.81
CA THR A 18 4.15 6.98 -10.35
C THR A 18 3.04 6.90 -9.31
N THR A 19 3.39 6.63 -8.05
CA THR A 19 2.43 6.64 -6.95
C THR A 19 1.81 8.03 -6.77
N ASN A 20 2.61 9.09 -6.85
CA ASN A 20 2.09 10.46 -6.77
C ASN A 20 1.13 10.78 -7.93
N GLN A 21 1.40 10.27 -9.12
CA GLN A 21 0.47 10.40 -10.26
C GLN A 21 -0.86 9.66 -9.96
N ALA A 22 -0.79 8.48 -9.37
CA ALA A 22 -1.98 7.74 -8.96
C ALA A 22 -2.79 8.51 -7.90
N ILE A 23 -2.10 9.13 -6.94
CA ILE A 23 -2.73 9.96 -5.91
C ILE A 23 -3.46 11.15 -6.54
N ASP A 24 -2.83 11.84 -7.49
CA ASP A 24 -3.46 12.96 -8.20
C ASP A 24 -4.71 12.51 -8.96
N LEU A 25 -4.62 11.38 -9.64
CA LEU A 25 -5.75 10.82 -10.37
C LEU A 25 -6.91 10.46 -9.44
N ALA A 26 -6.61 9.81 -8.33
CA ALA A 26 -7.60 9.44 -7.33
C ALA A 26 -8.29 10.68 -6.75
N ALA A 27 -7.52 11.70 -6.38
CA ALA A 27 -8.06 12.95 -5.84
C ALA A 27 -8.95 13.65 -6.85
N ALA A 28 -8.54 13.70 -8.13
CA ALA A 28 -9.32 14.31 -9.20
C ALA A 28 -10.66 13.59 -9.45
N ASN A 29 -10.76 12.32 -9.08
CA ASN A 29 -11.95 11.50 -9.24
C ASN A 29 -12.72 11.32 -7.92
N ASN A 30 -12.44 12.13 -6.91
CA ASN A 30 -13.09 12.09 -5.60
C ASN A 30 -13.01 10.72 -4.90
N MET A 31 -11.94 9.98 -5.14
CA MET A 31 -11.68 8.73 -4.46
C MET A 31 -11.06 8.98 -3.09
N ASN A 32 -11.31 8.09 -2.15
CA ASN A 32 -10.64 8.14 -0.86
C ASN A 32 -9.17 7.76 -1.01
N VAL A 33 -8.27 8.68 -0.69
CA VAL A 33 -6.83 8.43 -0.71
C VAL A 33 -6.39 8.10 0.71
N VAL A 34 -5.91 6.88 0.91
CA VAL A 34 -5.59 6.34 2.23
C VAL A 34 -4.11 5.96 2.31
N TYR A 35 -3.50 6.29 3.43
CA TYR A 35 -2.09 6.02 3.71
C TYR A 35 -1.99 5.04 4.87
N ILE A 36 -1.35 3.90 4.62
CA ILE A 36 -1.09 2.89 5.65
C ILE A 36 0.39 2.96 6.01
N ARG A 37 0.67 3.07 7.31
CA ARG A 37 2.04 2.98 7.81
C ARG A 37 2.17 1.77 8.73
N HIS A 38 3.34 1.18 8.71
CA HIS A 38 3.67 0.06 9.58
C HIS A 38 4.45 0.55 10.79
N HIS A 39 4.05 0.13 11.99
CA HIS A 39 4.85 0.31 13.20
C HIS A 39 5.27 -1.06 13.70
N ASN A 40 6.57 -1.24 13.85
CA ASN A 40 7.13 -2.49 14.37
C ASN A 40 7.36 -2.33 15.87
N LEU A 41 6.60 -3.10 16.65
CA LEU A 41 6.62 -3.02 18.12
C LEU A 41 7.57 -4.02 18.76
N SER A 42 8.23 -4.89 17.99
CA SER A 42 9.13 -5.91 18.51
C SER A 42 10.36 -5.29 19.17
N ALA A 43 10.78 -5.84 20.29
CA ALA A 43 11.99 -5.41 20.98
C ALA A 43 13.21 -5.58 20.05
N GLY A 44 14.11 -4.59 20.02
CA GLY A 44 15.31 -4.63 19.20
C GLY A 44 15.10 -4.34 17.72
N THR A 45 13.88 -4.04 17.29
CA THR A 45 13.65 -3.65 15.89
C THR A 45 14.35 -2.34 15.56
N ARG A 46 14.83 -2.22 14.32
CA ARG A 46 15.49 -1.01 13.81
C ARG A 46 14.69 -0.31 12.73
N THR A 47 13.67 -1.00 12.17
CA THR A 47 12.84 -0.45 11.10
C THR A 47 11.43 -0.19 11.59
N PHE A 48 10.85 0.90 11.13
CA PHE A 48 9.46 1.31 11.44
C PHE A 48 9.17 1.41 12.94
N LYS A 49 10.17 1.80 13.72
CA LYS A 49 10.00 1.97 15.15
C LYS A 49 9.14 3.22 15.40
N PRO A 50 8.06 3.12 16.23
CA PRO A 50 7.22 4.27 16.53
C PRO A 50 8.02 5.47 17.02
N ASP A 51 7.56 6.67 16.67
CA ASP A 51 8.16 7.95 17.05
C ASP A 51 9.58 8.17 16.51
N THR A 52 9.96 7.45 15.46
CA THR A 52 11.24 7.68 14.78
C THR A 52 11.00 8.25 13.38
N ARG A 53 12.01 8.97 12.87
CA ARG A 53 11.98 9.48 11.50
C ARG A 53 11.88 8.36 10.47
N GLY A 54 12.48 7.20 10.77
CA GLY A 54 12.42 6.03 9.89
C GLY A 54 11.00 5.51 9.65
N ALA A 55 10.11 5.69 10.61
CA ALA A 55 8.72 5.30 10.49
C ALA A 55 7.83 6.34 9.80
N GLU A 56 8.32 7.55 9.56
CA GLU A 56 7.57 8.58 8.85
C GLU A 56 7.51 8.27 7.36
N PHE A 57 6.44 8.73 6.68
CA PHE A 57 6.36 8.67 5.23
C PHE A 57 7.49 9.46 4.59
N VAL A 58 7.93 9.01 3.43
CA VAL A 58 8.98 9.72 2.70
C VAL A 58 8.51 11.12 2.33
N PRO A 59 9.41 12.14 2.41
CA PRO A 59 9.01 13.52 2.14
C PRO A 59 8.47 13.74 0.72
N GLU A 60 8.91 12.94 -0.25
CA GLU A 60 8.50 13.06 -1.64
C GLU A 60 7.11 12.50 -1.91
N LEU A 61 6.55 11.71 -0.99
CA LEU A 61 5.19 11.19 -1.14
C LEU A 61 4.17 12.30 -0.95
N LYS A 62 3.28 12.45 -1.92
CA LYS A 62 2.21 13.45 -1.86
C LYS A 62 1.14 13.03 -0.86
N ILE A 63 0.87 13.87 0.14
CA ILE A 63 -0.17 13.64 1.13
C ILE A 63 -1.33 14.60 0.86
N VAL A 64 -2.46 14.08 0.42
CA VAL A 64 -3.64 14.87 0.02
C VAL A 64 -4.84 14.66 0.96
N SER A 65 -4.71 13.79 1.96
CA SER A 65 -5.77 13.53 2.93
C SER A 65 -5.18 13.24 4.30
N ASP A 66 -6.01 13.27 5.31
CA ASP A 66 -5.66 12.88 6.69
C ASP A 66 -6.06 11.44 7.02
N HIS A 67 -6.43 10.65 5.99
CA HIS A 67 -6.77 9.24 6.16
C HIS A 67 -5.49 8.41 6.31
N ILE A 68 -4.86 8.51 7.48
CA ILE A 68 -3.60 7.84 7.80
C ILE A 68 -3.89 6.83 8.90
N PHE A 69 -3.58 5.56 8.63
CA PHE A 69 -3.82 4.47 9.58
C PHE A 69 -2.54 3.69 9.84
N THR A 70 -2.38 3.24 11.08
CA THR A 70 -1.21 2.49 11.51
C THR A 70 -1.57 1.02 11.68
N LYS A 71 -0.74 0.14 11.13
CA LYS A 71 -0.83 -1.29 11.36
C LYS A 71 0.44 -1.81 12.03
N THR A 72 0.33 -2.93 12.72
CA THR A 72 1.47 -3.61 13.35
C THR A 72 1.68 -5.01 12.81
N LYS A 73 0.85 -5.42 11.85
CA LYS A 73 0.92 -6.71 11.15
C LYS A 73 0.91 -6.46 9.65
N SER A 74 1.25 -7.47 8.86
CA SER A 74 1.37 -7.33 7.40
C SER A 74 0.07 -6.91 6.72
N ASN A 75 -1.06 -7.53 7.11
CA ASN A 75 -2.36 -7.22 6.53
C ASN A 75 -2.88 -5.88 7.04
N ALA A 76 -3.11 -4.93 6.13
CA ALA A 76 -3.62 -3.60 6.48
C ALA A 76 -4.99 -3.64 7.20
N LEU A 77 -5.82 -4.61 6.88
CA LEU A 77 -7.15 -4.75 7.50
C LEU A 77 -7.08 -5.13 8.98
N THR A 78 -5.91 -5.51 9.50
CA THR A 78 -5.72 -5.74 10.93
C THR A 78 -5.67 -4.44 11.74
N SER A 79 -5.50 -3.30 11.08
CA SER A 79 -5.71 -2.00 11.71
C SER A 79 -7.20 -1.80 11.94
N GLU A 80 -7.63 -1.78 13.20
CA GLU A 80 -9.04 -1.61 13.55
C GLU A 80 -9.61 -0.30 13.03
N GLU A 81 -8.82 0.77 13.08
CA GLU A 81 -9.23 2.08 12.59
C GLU A 81 -9.42 2.09 11.07
N PHE A 82 -8.53 1.43 10.33
CA PHE A 82 -8.68 1.30 8.89
C PHE A 82 -9.90 0.44 8.53
N ALA A 83 -10.07 -0.69 9.19
CA ALA A 83 -11.24 -1.55 8.97
C ALA A 83 -12.55 -0.80 9.25
N ALA A 84 -12.59 0.00 10.30
CA ALA A 84 -13.76 0.83 10.62
C ALA A 84 -14.01 1.90 9.55
N PHE A 85 -12.95 2.52 9.02
CA PHE A 85 -13.04 3.48 7.93
C PHE A 85 -13.64 2.84 6.67
N VAL A 86 -13.16 1.66 6.32
CA VAL A 86 -13.66 0.90 5.15
C VAL A 86 -15.16 0.64 5.28
N THR A 87 -15.61 0.19 6.44
CA THR A 87 -17.02 -0.07 6.70
C THR A 87 -17.85 1.22 6.70
N ALA A 88 -17.39 2.26 7.39
CA ALA A 88 -18.11 3.53 7.52
C ALA A 88 -18.31 4.23 6.17
N HIS A 89 -17.38 4.09 5.25
CA HIS A 89 -17.43 4.71 3.93
C HIS A 89 -17.96 3.78 2.83
N ASN A 90 -18.44 2.58 3.21
CA ASN A 90 -18.96 1.58 2.27
C ASN A 90 -17.98 1.28 1.14
N ILE A 91 -16.71 1.17 1.45
CA ILE A 91 -15.66 0.87 0.47
C ILE A 91 -15.82 -0.58 0.01
N THR A 92 -15.83 -0.79 -1.30
CA THR A 92 -15.97 -2.13 -1.91
C THR A 92 -14.83 -2.46 -2.87
N GLU A 93 -13.99 -1.47 -3.17
CA GLU A 93 -12.96 -1.58 -4.19
C GLU A 93 -11.69 -0.85 -3.74
N PHE A 94 -10.54 -1.47 -3.99
CA PHE A 94 -9.24 -0.91 -3.62
C PHE A 94 -8.30 -0.86 -4.81
N PHE A 95 -7.57 0.24 -4.95
CA PHE A 95 -6.40 0.36 -5.83
C PHE A 95 -5.17 0.40 -4.94
N ILE A 96 -4.27 -0.55 -5.11
CA ILE A 96 -3.14 -0.79 -4.20
C ILE A 96 -1.83 -0.32 -4.80
N ALA A 97 -1.11 0.48 -4.03
CA ALA A 97 0.24 0.94 -4.34
C ALA A 97 1.11 0.83 -3.09
N GLY A 98 2.41 0.72 -3.23
CA GLY A 98 3.36 0.72 -2.13
C GLY A 98 4.32 -0.47 -2.14
N ALA A 99 4.67 -0.95 -0.95
CA ALA A 99 5.66 -1.99 -0.73
C ALA A 99 5.36 -2.80 0.54
N ASP A 100 5.91 -3.94 0.74
CA ASP A 100 6.67 -4.77 -0.15
C ASP A 100 5.74 -5.77 -0.86
N ALA A 101 5.96 -5.99 -2.14
CA ALA A 101 5.11 -6.86 -2.95
C ALA A 101 5.08 -8.31 -2.44
N THR A 102 6.14 -8.77 -1.76
CA THR A 102 6.24 -10.13 -1.22
C THR A 102 5.75 -10.24 0.22
N ALA A 103 5.40 -9.13 0.86
CA ALA A 103 5.05 -9.10 2.29
C ALA A 103 3.73 -8.35 2.55
N CYS A 104 3.78 -7.07 2.85
CA CYS A 104 2.58 -6.32 3.24
C CYS A 104 1.56 -6.18 2.12
N ILE A 105 2.01 -5.96 0.89
CA ILE A 105 1.11 -5.92 -0.29
C ILE A 105 0.47 -7.29 -0.49
N LYS A 106 1.27 -8.36 -0.47
CA LYS A 106 0.77 -9.74 -0.64
C LYS A 106 -0.31 -10.08 0.38
N SER A 107 -0.02 -9.89 1.66
CA SER A 107 -0.94 -10.20 2.74
C SER A 107 -2.23 -9.38 2.65
N THR A 108 -2.11 -8.09 2.38
CA THR A 108 -3.27 -7.19 2.27
C THR A 108 -4.16 -7.57 1.10
N CYS A 109 -3.59 -7.77 -0.08
CA CYS A 109 -4.36 -8.15 -1.28
C CYS A 109 -5.05 -9.50 -1.10
N TYR A 110 -4.35 -10.47 -0.55
CA TYR A 110 -4.93 -11.79 -0.28
C TYR A 110 -6.16 -11.69 0.63
N ASN A 111 -6.02 -10.97 1.74
CA ASN A 111 -7.11 -10.85 2.71
C ASN A 111 -8.27 -10.00 2.17
N MET A 112 -7.99 -8.95 1.41
CA MET A 112 -9.04 -8.14 0.79
C MET A 112 -9.86 -8.96 -0.21
N THR A 113 -9.20 -9.75 -1.07
CA THR A 113 -9.91 -10.60 -2.03
C THR A 113 -10.70 -11.70 -1.33
N LYS A 114 -10.14 -12.29 -0.30
CA LYS A 114 -10.79 -13.30 0.52
C LYS A 114 -12.07 -12.74 1.17
N ASP A 115 -12.04 -11.49 1.60
CA ASP A 115 -13.18 -10.81 2.23
C ASP A 115 -14.20 -10.28 1.21
N GLY A 116 -13.99 -10.51 -0.08
CA GLY A 116 -14.95 -10.16 -1.14
C GLY A 116 -14.77 -8.78 -1.76
N TYR A 117 -13.72 -8.05 -1.43
CA TYR A 117 -13.45 -6.76 -2.07
C TYR A 117 -12.87 -6.93 -3.47
N ALA A 118 -13.18 -5.97 -4.34
CA ALA A 118 -12.51 -5.85 -5.64
C ALA A 118 -11.14 -5.19 -5.41
N VAL A 119 -10.07 -5.85 -5.84
CA VAL A 119 -8.70 -5.37 -5.61
C VAL A 119 -7.97 -5.20 -6.93
N HIS A 120 -7.48 -3.99 -7.16
CA HIS A 120 -6.67 -3.64 -8.32
C HIS A 120 -5.25 -3.34 -7.85
N VAL A 121 -4.29 -4.10 -8.33
CA VAL A 121 -2.88 -3.87 -8.04
C VAL A 121 -2.30 -3.03 -9.16
N LEU A 122 -1.78 -1.86 -8.83
CA LEU A 122 -1.12 -0.97 -9.80
C LEU A 122 0.33 -1.44 -9.97
N SER A 123 0.59 -2.17 -11.05
CA SER A 123 1.86 -2.86 -11.24
C SER A 123 3.07 -1.93 -11.32
N ASP A 124 2.87 -0.70 -11.76
CA ASP A 124 3.92 0.33 -11.81
C ASP A 124 3.97 1.22 -10.56
N CYS A 125 3.12 0.94 -9.57
CA CYS A 125 3.11 1.63 -8.28
C CYS A 125 3.46 0.71 -7.12
N ILE A 126 3.87 -0.52 -7.37
CA ILE A 126 4.33 -1.44 -6.33
C ILE A 126 5.77 -1.85 -6.58
N THR A 127 6.49 -2.20 -5.52
CA THR A 127 7.84 -2.71 -5.66
C THR A 127 8.19 -3.64 -4.50
N SER A 128 9.40 -4.24 -4.57
CA SER A 128 9.91 -5.15 -3.57
C SER A 128 11.39 -4.88 -3.33
N TYR A 129 11.87 -5.25 -2.17
CA TYR A 129 13.29 -5.29 -1.89
C TYR A 129 14.02 -6.18 -2.91
N ASP A 130 13.46 -7.34 -3.20
CA ASP A 130 13.96 -8.22 -4.26
C ASP A 130 13.11 -8.04 -5.53
N LYS A 131 13.60 -7.19 -6.42
CA LYS A 131 12.87 -6.84 -7.65
C LYS A 131 12.72 -7.99 -8.63
N LYS A 132 13.53 -9.04 -8.49
CA LYS A 132 13.40 -10.25 -9.32
C LYS A 132 12.12 -11.01 -9.03
N LYS A 133 11.52 -10.78 -7.88
CA LYS A 133 10.27 -11.43 -7.50
C LYS A 133 9.02 -10.71 -8.01
N LEU A 134 9.15 -9.52 -8.54
CA LEU A 134 7.99 -8.75 -9.01
C LEU A 134 7.16 -9.48 -10.06
N PRO A 135 7.72 -10.06 -11.15
CA PRO A 135 6.91 -10.79 -12.12
C PRO A 135 6.12 -11.93 -11.50
N GLU A 136 6.75 -12.70 -10.62
CA GLU A 136 6.11 -13.81 -9.89
C GLU A 136 4.96 -13.29 -9.01
N MET A 137 5.16 -12.16 -8.35
CA MET A 137 4.13 -11.58 -7.50
C MET A 137 2.92 -11.06 -8.30
N LEU A 138 3.14 -10.47 -9.47
CA LEU A 138 2.04 -10.05 -10.33
C LEU A 138 1.19 -11.24 -10.78
N GLU A 139 1.81 -12.36 -11.10
CA GLU A 139 1.11 -13.60 -11.41
C GLU A 139 0.32 -14.13 -10.19
N TYR A 140 0.92 -14.05 -9.01
CA TYR A 140 0.28 -14.44 -7.77
C TYR A 140 -0.99 -13.62 -7.53
N TYR A 141 -0.93 -12.30 -7.65
CA TYR A 141 -2.10 -11.44 -7.44
C TYR A 141 -3.23 -11.79 -8.41
N ALA A 142 -2.91 -11.95 -9.69
CA ALA A 142 -3.89 -12.34 -10.70
C ALA A 142 -4.52 -13.70 -10.36
N SER A 143 -3.72 -14.66 -9.88
CA SER A 143 -4.21 -15.99 -9.49
C SER A 143 -5.17 -15.95 -8.31
N LYS A 144 -5.08 -14.91 -7.47
CA LYS A 144 -5.97 -14.74 -6.31
C LYS A 144 -7.20 -13.89 -6.60
N GLY A 145 -7.38 -13.47 -7.84
CA GLY A 145 -8.55 -12.70 -8.26
C GLY A 145 -8.36 -11.18 -8.26
N CYS A 146 -7.12 -10.70 -8.04
CA CYS A 146 -6.83 -9.28 -8.21
C CYS A 146 -6.73 -8.92 -9.68
N THR A 147 -7.18 -7.72 -10.04
CA THR A 147 -6.86 -7.12 -11.34
C THR A 147 -5.45 -6.53 -11.25
N VAL A 148 -4.62 -6.74 -12.26
CA VAL A 148 -3.26 -6.21 -12.29
C VAL A 148 -3.13 -5.31 -13.52
N ASP A 149 -3.04 -4.01 -13.29
CA ASP A 149 -2.98 -3.01 -14.35
C ASP A 149 -1.86 -2.01 -14.09
N LYS A 150 -1.38 -1.40 -15.17
CA LYS A 150 -0.52 -0.22 -15.06
C LYS A 150 -1.39 1.02 -14.88
N LEU A 151 -0.86 2.02 -14.18
CA LEU A 151 -1.57 3.27 -13.99
C LEU A 151 -2.00 3.88 -15.33
N SER A 152 -1.11 3.85 -16.34
CA SER A 152 -1.39 4.39 -17.67
C SER A 152 -2.56 3.70 -18.38
N GLU A 153 -2.90 2.48 -18.01
CA GLU A 153 -4.00 1.73 -18.62
C GLU A 153 -5.37 2.13 -18.04
N ILE A 154 -5.40 2.77 -16.87
CA ILE A 154 -6.63 3.17 -16.18
C ILE A 154 -6.82 4.69 -16.12
N MET A 155 -5.86 5.44 -16.66
CA MET A 155 -5.94 6.91 -16.72
C MET A 155 -6.96 7.39 -17.76
#